data_ab5eea771e08717a5d84104d8f2b120a
#
_entry.id   ab5eea771e08717a5d84104d8f2b120a
#
_cell.length_a   1.000
_cell.length_b   1.000
_cell.length_c   1.000
_cell.angle_alpha   90.00
_cell.angle_beta   90.00
_cell.angle_gamma   90.00
#
_symmetry.space_group_name_H-M   'P 1'
#
loop_
_entity.id
_entity.type
_entity.pdbx_description
1 polymer ?
#
loop_
_entity_poly.entity_id
_entity_poly.type
_entity_poly.pdbx_seq_one_letter_code
_entity_poly.pdbx_strand_id
1 'polypeptide(L)'
;MNITWIIAILILMLFAHIVDDYYLQGWLASAKQKKWWEKNAPDKLYKFDYIMALFCHALSWSTMIFLPILVYSLINNVSLNLFYLAIPINLIIHAIVDDLKANKFKINLIVDQSIHFIQIIITWVIFLFIYCN
;
A
#
# COMPACT_ATOMS: atom_id res chain seq x y z
N MET A 1 -0.10 8.36 23.85
CA MET A 1 0.97 7.46 23.30
C MET A 1 2.33 8.05 23.60
N ASN A 2 3.36 7.26 23.99
CA ASN A 2 4.69 7.79 24.21
C ASN A 2 5.46 8.01 22.90
N ILE A 3 6.52 8.85 22.94
CA ILE A 3 7.32 9.24 21.77
C ILE A 3 7.96 8.03 21.06
N THR A 4 8.31 6.99 21.81
CA THR A 4 8.91 5.76 21.25
C THR A 4 7.94 5.07 20.28
N TRP A 5 6.67 4.91 20.68
CA TRP A 5 5.65 4.34 19.80
C TRP A 5 5.35 5.22 18.58
N ILE A 6 5.33 6.55 18.78
CA ILE A 6 5.11 7.50 17.68
C ILE A 6 6.14 7.28 16.56
N ILE A 7 7.42 7.25 16.94
CA ILE A 7 8.53 7.08 15.99
C ILE A 7 8.58 5.66 15.44
N ALA A 8 8.42 4.65 16.30
CA ALA A 8 8.50 3.24 15.89
C ALA A 8 7.44 2.88 14.86
N ILE A 9 6.19 3.33 15.03
CA ILE A 9 5.10 3.06 14.07
C ILE A 9 5.47 3.64 12.70
N LEU A 10 5.92 4.89 12.62
CA LEU A 10 6.31 5.49 11.34
C LEU A 10 7.44 4.72 10.65
N ILE A 11 8.51 4.41 11.39
CA ILE A 11 9.66 3.65 10.85
C ILE A 11 9.20 2.29 10.34
N LEU A 12 8.37 1.58 11.10
CA LEU A 12 7.87 0.27 10.71
C LEU A 12 6.92 0.34 9.50
N MET A 13 6.09 1.39 9.38
CA MET A 13 5.26 1.60 8.19
C MET A 13 6.11 1.84 6.93
N LEU A 14 7.15 2.67 7.03
CA LEU A 14 8.09 2.93 5.94
C LEU A 14 8.87 1.66 5.57
N PHE A 15 9.30 0.89 6.55
CA PHE A 15 9.98 -0.39 6.31
C PHE A 15 9.04 -1.42 5.68
N ALA A 16 7.81 -1.54 6.16
CA ALA A 16 6.80 -2.43 5.60
C ALA A 16 6.49 -2.10 4.12
N HIS A 17 6.42 -0.81 3.78
CA HIS A 17 6.30 -0.37 2.39
C HIS A 17 7.47 -0.87 1.53
N ILE A 18 8.72 -0.67 1.97
CA ILE A 18 9.89 -1.15 1.23
C ILE A 18 9.88 -2.67 1.08
N VAL A 19 9.53 -3.39 2.15
CA VAL A 19 9.47 -4.86 2.12
C VAL A 19 8.39 -5.34 1.14
N ASP A 20 7.20 -4.78 1.17
CA ASP A 20 6.12 -5.20 0.27
C ASP A 20 6.42 -4.83 -1.18
N ASP A 21 6.79 -3.58 -1.44
CA ASP A 21 6.91 -3.02 -2.79
C ASP A 21 8.15 -3.52 -3.54
N TYR A 22 9.22 -3.93 -2.84
CA TYR A 22 10.48 -4.35 -3.47
C TYR A 22 10.82 -5.83 -3.29
N TYR A 23 10.34 -6.48 -2.22
CA TYR A 23 10.73 -7.86 -1.91
C TYR A 23 9.58 -8.86 -2.00
N LEU A 24 8.36 -8.48 -1.54
CA LEU A 24 7.24 -9.42 -1.46
C LEU A 24 6.34 -9.45 -2.70
N GLN A 25 6.33 -8.39 -3.52
CA GLN A 25 5.42 -8.37 -4.68
C GLN A 25 5.70 -9.47 -5.72
N GLY A 26 6.95 -10.00 -5.81
CA GLY A 26 7.29 -11.17 -6.62
C GLY A 26 6.72 -11.12 -8.04
N TRP A 27 5.95 -12.16 -8.42
CA TRP A 27 5.28 -12.25 -9.71
C TRP A 27 4.29 -11.09 -9.96
N LEU A 28 3.64 -10.54 -8.91
CA LEU A 28 2.70 -9.43 -9.04
C LEU A 28 3.35 -8.16 -9.63
N ALA A 29 4.66 -7.99 -9.49
CA ALA A 29 5.40 -6.90 -10.12
C ALA A 29 5.23 -6.87 -11.64
N SER A 30 5.18 -8.04 -12.26
CA SER A 30 4.96 -8.21 -13.70
C SER A 30 3.48 -8.28 -14.03
N ALA A 31 2.72 -9.07 -13.26
CA ALA A 31 1.32 -9.35 -13.52
C ALA A 31 0.40 -8.13 -13.41
N LYS A 32 0.75 -7.10 -12.62
CA LYS A 32 0.02 -5.83 -12.59
C LYS A 32 0.19 -4.98 -13.86
N GLN A 33 1.05 -5.40 -14.81
CA GLN A 33 1.28 -4.71 -16.08
C GLN A 33 0.46 -5.36 -17.19
N LYS A 34 -0.43 -4.58 -17.82
CA LYS A 34 -1.25 -5.04 -18.95
C LYS A 34 -0.40 -5.62 -20.10
N LYS A 35 0.73 -4.96 -20.42
CA LYS A 35 1.67 -5.42 -21.47
C LYS A 35 2.27 -6.79 -21.20
N TRP A 36 2.43 -7.17 -19.93
CA TRP A 36 2.90 -8.50 -19.57
C TRP A 36 1.92 -9.57 -20.01
N TRP A 37 0.62 -9.37 -19.80
CA TRP A 37 -0.45 -10.29 -20.25
C TRP A 37 -0.56 -10.34 -21.76
N GLU A 38 -0.51 -9.19 -22.44
CA GLU A 38 -0.53 -9.12 -23.91
C GLU A 38 0.60 -9.93 -24.55
N LYS A 39 1.76 -10.04 -23.86
CA LYS A 39 2.92 -10.81 -24.35
C LYS A 39 2.86 -12.29 -23.94
N ASN A 40 2.47 -12.60 -22.71
CA ASN A 40 2.65 -13.95 -22.13
C ASN A 40 1.36 -14.79 -22.15
N ALA A 41 0.18 -14.15 -22.24
CA ALA A 41 -1.11 -14.80 -22.30
C ALA A 41 -2.07 -13.97 -23.20
N PRO A 42 -1.86 -13.97 -24.54
CA PRO A 42 -2.54 -13.05 -25.46
C PRO A 42 -4.03 -13.39 -25.71
N ASP A 43 -4.54 -14.49 -25.15
CA ASP A 43 -5.95 -14.84 -25.27
C ASP A 43 -6.85 -13.78 -24.63
N LYS A 44 -8.00 -13.54 -25.27
CA LYS A 44 -9.00 -12.58 -24.77
C LYS A 44 -9.49 -12.88 -23.35
N LEU A 45 -9.42 -14.14 -22.93
CA LEU A 45 -9.78 -14.60 -21.58
C LEU A 45 -8.98 -13.83 -20.50
N TYR A 46 -7.69 -13.59 -20.72
CA TYR A 46 -6.78 -13.00 -19.74
C TYR A 46 -6.65 -11.46 -19.84
N LYS A 47 -7.43 -10.83 -20.71
CA LYS A 47 -7.32 -9.40 -21.03
C LYS A 47 -7.36 -8.47 -19.82
N PHE A 48 -8.06 -8.87 -18.75
CA PHE A 48 -8.30 -8.05 -17.56
C PHE A 48 -7.61 -8.58 -16.29
N ASP A 49 -6.82 -9.65 -16.38
CA ASP A 49 -6.18 -10.29 -15.23
C ASP A 49 -5.17 -9.38 -14.52
N TYR A 50 -4.59 -8.42 -15.25
CA TYR A 50 -3.74 -7.39 -14.67
C TYR A 50 -4.47 -6.54 -13.59
N ILE A 51 -5.79 -6.38 -13.68
CA ILE A 51 -6.60 -5.64 -12.70
C ILE A 51 -6.63 -6.41 -11.38
N MET A 52 -6.83 -7.73 -11.44
CA MET A 52 -6.81 -8.58 -10.25
C MET A 52 -5.42 -8.58 -9.61
N ALA A 53 -4.36 -8.68 -10.41
CA ALA A 53 -2.99 -8.63 -9.91
C ALA A 53 -2.66 -7.28 -9.26
N LEU A 54 -3.13 -6.18 -9.87
CA LEU A 54 -3.00 -4.83 -9.30
C LEU A 54 -3.75 -4.70 -7.98
N PHE A 55 -4.98 -5.22 -7.91
CA PHE A 55 -5.78 -5.23 -6.68
C PHE A 55 -5.10 -6.04 -5.57
N CYS A 56 -4.62 -7.25 -5.86
CA CYS A 56 -3.93 -8.09 -4.89
C CYS A 56 -2.66 -7.42 -4.36
N HIS A 57 -1.87 -6.78 -5.24
CA HIS A 57 -0.69 -6.02 -4.83
C HIS A 57 -1.07 -4.84 -3.93
N ALA A 58 -2.05 -4.03 -4.33
CA ALA A 58 -2.50 -2.88 -3.54
C ALA A 58 -3.10 -3.29 -2.18
N LEU A 59 -3.78 -4.43 -2.11
CA LEU A 59 -4.31 -4.98 -0.86
C LEU A 59 -3.19 -5.43 0.07
N SER A 60 -2.18 -6.13 -0.46
CA SER A 60 -0.98 -6.53 0.29
C SER A 60 -0.30 -5.29 0.88
N TRP A 61 0.00 -4.32 0.05
CA TRP A 61 0.65 -3.09 0.45
C TRP A 61 -0.11 -2.32 1.54
N SER A 62 -1.43 -2.14 1.35
CA SER A 62 -2.27 -1.41 2.31
C SER A 62 -2.33 -2.11 3.66
N THR A 63 -2.38 -3.45 3.65
CA THR A 63 -2.36 -4.26 4.87
C THR A 63 -1.01 -4.17 5.56
N MET A 64 0.09 -4.24 4.80
CA MET A 64 1.45 -4.18 5.34
C MET A 64 1.76 -2.85 6.00
N ILE A 65 1.38 -1.71 5.41
CA ILE A 65 1.60 -0.40 6.05
C ILE A 65 0.70 -0.19 7.28
N PHE A 66 -0.45 -0.86 7.33
CA PHE A 66 -1.37 -0.80 8.48
C PHE A 66 -0.92 -1.70 9.65
N LEU A 67 -0.15 -2.73 9.39
CA LEU A 67 0.27 -3.73 10.37
C LEU A 67 0.93 -3.15 11.63
N PRO A 68 1.85 -2.16 11.57
CA PRO A 68 2.44 -1.56 12.77
C PRO A 68 1.40 -0.89 13.68
N ILE A 69 0.39 -0.27 13.10
CA ILE A 69 -0.72 0.36 13.84
C ILE A 69 -1.59 -0.72 14.50
N LEU A 70 -1.87 -1.81 13.79
CA LEU A 70 -2.61 -2.94 14.33
C LEU A 70 -1.88 -3.60 15.50
N VAL A 71 -0.57 -3.81 15.37
CA VAL A 71 0.26 -4.37 16.45
C VAL A 71 0.24 -3.47 17.68
N TYR A 72 0.41 -2.16 17.49
CA TYR A 72 0.29 -1.19 18.57
C TYR A 72 -1.09 -1.27 19.27
N SER A 73 -2.17 -1.32 18.49
CA SER A 73 -3.54 -1.43 18.97
C SER A 73 -3.75 -2.67 19.85
N LEU A 74 -3.27 -3.83 19.38
CA LEU A 74 -3.39 -5.10 20.12
C LEU A 74 -2.59 -5.09 21.43
N ILE A 75 -1.36 -4.57 21.42
CA ILE A 75 -0.49 -4.52 22.61
C ILE A 75 -1.05 -3.58 23.67
N ASN A 76 -1.62 -2.44 23.24
CA ASN A 76 -2.07 -1.39 24.16
C ASN A 76 -3.59 -1.38 24.39
N ASN A 77 -4.31 -2.37 23.88
CA ASN A 77 -5.78 -2.50 23.97
C ASN A 77 -6.51 -1.23 23.46
N VAL A 78 -6.04 -0.66 22.36
CA VAL A 78 -6.62 0.52 21.72
C VAL A 78 -7.59 0.07 20.63
N SER A 79 -8.86 0.47 20.70
CA SER A 79 -9.82 0.18 19.63
C SER A 79 -9.61 1.10 18.44
N LEU A 80 -9.43 0.55 17.24
CA LEU A 80 -9.21 1.32 16.02
C LEU A 80 -10.51 1.84 15.36
N ASN A 81 -11.67 1.30 15.76
CA ASN A 81 -12.99 1.76 15.28
C ASN A 81 -12.99 2.03 13.75
N LEU A 82 -13.44 3.24 13.35
CA LEU A 82 -13.50 3.63 11.94
C LEU A 82 -12.12 3.79 11.27
N PHE A 83 -11.01 3.77 12.02
CA PHE A 83 -9.67 3.88 11.44
C PHE A 83 -9.34 2.69 10.52
N TYR A 84 -10.02 1.54 10.65
CA TYR A 84 -9.90 0.44 9.67
C TYR A 84 -10.25 0.88 8.25
N LEU A 85 -11.01 1.94 8.05
CA LEU A 85 -11.28 2.52 6.73
C LEU A 85 -10.02 3.06 6.03
N ALA A 86 -8.93 3.26 6.77
CA ALA A 86 -7.64 3.60 6.19
C ALA A 86 -7.13 2.52 5.22
N ILE A 87 -7.45 1.24 5.45
CA ILE A 87 -7.02 0.13 4.58
C ILE A 87 -7.63 0.28 3.17
N PRO A 88 -8.96 0.28 2.97
CA PRO A 88 -9.54 0.42 1.64
C PRO A 88 -9.23 1.77 0.96
N ILE A 89 -9.10 2.85 1.72
CA ILE A 89 -8.70 4.15 1.17
C ILE A 89 -7.27 4.09 0.61
N ASN A 90 -6.33 3.55 1.38
CA ASN A 90 -4.95 3.37 0.96
C ASN A 90 -4.84 2.41 -0.24
N LEU A 91 -5.60 1.31 -0.24
CA LEU A 91 -5.67 0.38 -1.36
C LEU A 91 -6.07 1.08 -2.66
N ILE A 92 -7.15 1.87 -2.64
CA ILE A 92 -7.66 2.54 -3.84
C ILE A 92 -6.61 3.54 -4.38
N ILE A 93 -6.03 4.36 -3.50
CA ILE A 93 -5.03 5.35 -3.90
C ILE A 93 -3.79 4.64 -4.47
N HIS A 94 -3.26 3.62 -3.78
CA HIS A 94 -2.10 2.85 -4.22
C HIS A 94 -2.33 2.20 -5.58
N ALA A 95 -3.49 1.54 -5.77
CA ALA A 95 -3.84 0.91 -7.06
C ALA A 95 -3.90 1.93 -8.20
N ILE A 96 -4.47 3.13 -7.96
CA ILE A 96 -4.52 4.20 -8.98
C ILE A 96 -3.12 4.67 -9.33
N VAL A 97 -2.25 4.91 -8.34
CA VAL A 97 -0.88 5.41 -8.55
C VAL A 97 -0.06 4.37 -9.32
N ASP A 98 -0.14 3.11 -8.93
CA ASP A 98 0.53 2.01 -9.63
C ASP A 98 0.04 1.85 -11.08
N ASP A 99 -1.26 1.97 -11.33
CA ASP A 99 -1.80 1.92 -12.69
C ASP A 99 -1.31 3.09 -13.55
N LEU A 100 -1.19 4.29 -12.96
CA LEU A 100 -0.63 5.47 -13.64
C LEU A 100 0.82 5.25 -14.08
N LYS A 101 1.61 4.53 -13.29
CA LYS A 101 2.99 4.18 -13.61
C LYS A 101 3.06 2.99 -14.55
N ALA A 102 2.47 1.85 -14.17
CA ALA A 102 2.68 0.56 -14.81
C ALA A 102 1.97 0.41 -16.17
N ASN A 103 0.80 1.04 -16.33
CA ASN A 103 -0.07 0.86 -17.49
C ASN A 103 -0.29 2.13 -18.31
N LYS A 104 -0.38 3.28 -17.67
CA LYS A 104 -0.64 4.56 -18.35
C LYS A 104 0.62 5.36 -18.65
N PHE A 105 1.76 5.02 -18.04
CA PHE A 105 3.06 5.69 -18.24
C PHE A 105 2.99 7.22 -17.99
N LYS A 106 2.17 7.66 -17.02
CA LYS A 106 1.95 9.06 -16.66
C LYS A 106 2.94 9.58 -15.64
N ILE A 107 3.51 8.70 -14.82
CA ILE A 107 4.45 9.03 -13.75
C ILE A 107 5.66 8.11 -13.80
N ASN A 108 6.79 8.59 -13.31
CA ASN A 108 8.02 7.81 -13.16
C ASN A 108 8.13 7.20 -11.75
N LEU A 109 9.17 6.41 -11.50
CA LEU A 109 9.41 5.76 -10.20
C LEU A 109 9.53 6.77 -9.05
N ILE A 110 10.18 7.92 -9.27
CA ILE A 110 10.36 8.92 -8.21
C ILE A 110 9.03 9.49 -7.76
N VAL A 111 8.18 9.90 -8.71
CA VAL A 111 6.85 10.44 -8.41
C VAL A 111 5.97 9.39 -7.75
N ASP A 112 5.94 8.17 -8.26
CA ASP A 112 5.24 7.02 -7.71
C ASP A 112 5.61 6.79 -6.22
N GLN A 113 6.88 6.62 -5.93
CA GLN A 113 7.36 6.38 -4.57
C GLN A 113 7.12 7.58 -3.64
N SER A 114 7.27 8.81 -4.16
CA SER A 114 6.95 10.02 -3.38
C SER A 114 5.49 10.06 -2.95
N ILE A 115 4.57 9.67 -3.82
CA ILE A 115 3.13 9.61 -3.48
C ILE A 115 2.90 8.54 -2.40
N HIS A 116 3.50 7.36 -2.50
CA HIS A 116 3.37 6.32 -1.47
C HIS A 116 3.93 6.76 -0.12
N PHE A 117 5.08 7.44 -0.08
CA PHE A 117 5.61 8.00 1.18
C PHE A 117 4.66 9.06 1.78
N ILE A 118 4.11 9.96 0.96
CA ILE A 118 3.12 10.95 1.41
C ILE A 118 1.88 10.25 1.96
N GLN A 119 1.40 9.21 1.30
CA GLN A 119 0.25 8.41 1.72
C GLN A 119 0.47 7.76 3.10
N ILE A 120 1.67 7.22 3.35
CA ILE A 120 2.06 6.67 4.64
C ILE A 120 2.09 7.76 5.73
N ILE A 121 2.72 8.89 5.44
CA ILE A 121 2.80 10.01 6.38
C ILE A 121 1.43 10.53 6.75
N ILE A 122 0.54 10.72 5.77
CA ILE A 122 -0.85 11.16 6.02
C ILE A 122 -1.59 10.15 6.89
N THR A 123 -1.49 8.85 6.58
CA THR A 123 -2.12 7.78 7.37
C THR A 123 -1.63 7.80 8.82
N TRP A 124 -0.32 7.93 9.02
CA TRP A 124 0.30 8.03 10.34
C TRP A 124 -0.15 9.29 11.10
N VAL A 125 -0.17 10.46 10.44
CA VAL A 125 -0.63 11.73 11.08
C VAL A 125 -2.09 11.64 11.50
N ILE A 126 -2.97 11.09 10.66
CA ILE A 126 -4.37 10.88 11.01
C ILE A 126 -4.50 9.93 12.21
N PHE A 127 -3.71 8.85 12.24
CA PHE A 127 -3.67 7.94 13.39
C PHE A 127 -3.28 8.68 14.66
N LEU A 128 -2.21 9.49 14.63
CA LEU A 128 -1.78 10.28 15.79
C LEU A 128 -2.87 11.26 16.24
N PHE A 129 -3.49 11.96 15.31
CA PHE A 129 -4.53 12.92 15.63
C PHE A 129 -5.73 12.29 16.36
N ILE A 130 -6.10 11.06 15.98
CA ILE A 130 -7.24 10.35 16.59
C ILE A 130 -6.87 9.73 17.93
N TYR A 131 -5.64 9.22 18.11
CA TYR A 131 -5.27 8.35 19.23
C TYR A 131 -4.20 8.93 20.17
N CYS A 132 -3.66 10.11 19.90
CA CYS A 132 -2.68 10.78 20.77
C CYS A 132 -3.24 12.00 21.52
N ASN A 133 -4.45 12.43 21.17
CA ASN A 133 -5.21 13.42 21.96
C ASN A 133 -6.04 12.69 23.06
#